data_42b1e7d027082c9e3643130a09dfa907
#
_entry.id   42b1e7d027082c9e3643130a09dfa907
#
_cell.length_a   1.000
_cell.length_b   1.000
_cell.length_c   1.000
_cell.angle_alpha   90.00
_cell.angle_beta   90.00
_cell.angle_gamma   90.00
#
_symmetry.space_group_name_H-M   'P 1'
#
loop_
_entity.id
_entity.type
_entity.pdbx_description
1 polymer ?
#
loop_
_entity_poly.entity_id
_entity_poly.type
_entity_poly.pdbx_seq_one_letter_code
_entity_poly.pdbx_strand_id
1 'polypeptide(L)'
;VDDTGVIMITWDTGVTSIIESGWWHPHMDGPEAATQVFGTGGYARMFPTLYVPMSPDEKPERPTFPAREEHCVQRIYTAQIQELAEAVAEGREPANGVHVGLAVMRICDAAYRSSAEGRVIDL
;
A
#
# COMPACT_ATOMS: atom_id res chain seq x y z
N VAL A 1 -8.31 20.70 -5.29
CA VAL A 1 -8.26 19.24 -5.23
C VAL A 1 -7.08 18.83 -6.08
N ASP A 2 -6.13 18.10 -5.49
CA ASP A 2 -4.94 17.66 -6.20
C ASP A 2 -5.26 16.43 -7.05
N ASP A 3 -4.83 16.45 -8.29
CA ASP A 3 -5.02 15.34 -9.23
C ASP A 3 -3.88 14.31 -9.14
N THR A 4 -2.72 14.73 -8.61
CA THR A 4 -1.53 13.89 -8.49
C THR A 4 -0.72 14.32 -7.29
N GLY A 5 -0.14 13.35 -6.58
CA GLY A 5 0.72 13.61 -5.43
C GLY A 5 1.79 12.53 -5.27
N VAL A 6 2.92 12.95 -4.73
CA VAL A 6 4.00 12.06 -4.27
C VAL A 6 4.28 12.37 -2.81
N ILE A 7 4.23 11.34 -1.98
CA ILE A 7 4.53 11.45 -0.55
C ILE A 7 5.75 10.57 -0.26
N MET A 8 6.75 11.15 0.36
CA MET A 8 7.89 10.40 0.88
C MET A 8 7.83 10.41 2.41
N ILE A 9 7.85 9.22 3.01
CA ILE A 9 7.79 9.04 4.46
C ILE A 9 9.07 8.33 4.89
N THR A 10 9.79 8.91 5.83
CA THR A 10 10.87 8.24 6.52
C THR A 10 10.39 7.82 7.90
N TRP A 11 10.38 6.51 8.14
CA TRP A 11 9.96 5.94 9.40
C TRP A 11 11.11 5.97 10.42
N ASP A 12 10.79 5.98 11.70
CA ASP A 12 11.77 5.91 12.80
C ASP A 12 12.61 4.62 12.77
N THR A 13 12.12 3.58 12.13
CA THR A 13 12.84 2.34 11.85
C THR A 13 13.92 2.46 10.76
N GLY A 14 14.02 3.62 10.08
CA GLY A 14 14.92 3.84 8.95
C GLY A 14 14.37 3.38 7.60
N VAL A 15 13.17 2.81 7.56
CA VAL A 15 12.49 2.46 6.31
C VAL A 15 12.00 3.74 5.64
N THR A 16 12.07 3.79 4.32
CA THR A 16 11.48 4.85 3.52
C THR A 16 10.37 4.31 2.65
N SER A 17 9.20 4.95 2.69
CA SER A 17 8.08 4.67 1.82
C SER A 17 7.88 5.82 0.84
N ILE A 18 7.66 5.49 -0.43
CA ILE A 18 7.26 6.45 -1.47
C ILE A 18 5.88 6.03 -1.94
N ILE A 19 4.94 6.94 -1.87
CA ILE A 19 3.56 6.74 -2.28
C ILE A 19 3.29 7.70 -3.42
N GLU A 20 2.95 7.16 -4.58
CA GLU A 20 2.48 7.94 -5.72
C GLU A 20 0.98 7.74 -5.86
N SER A 21 0.25 8.81 -6.05
CA SER A 21 -1.19 8.80 -6.26
C SER A 21 -1.54 9.75 -7.40
N GLY A 22 -2.34 9.27 -8.33
CA GLY A 22 -2.84 10.07 -9.44
C GLY A 22 -4.28 9.67 -9.77
N TRP A 23 -5.08 10.65 -10.19
CA TRP A 23 -6.46 10.40 -10.56
C TRP A 23 -6.59 10.00 -12.02
N TRP A 24 -5.73 10.52 -12.88
CA TRP A 24 -5.87 10.31 -14.30
C TRP A 24 -4.52 10.33 -15.02
N HIS A 25 -4.21 9.20 -15.62
CA HIS A 25 -3.08 9.05 -16.51
C HIS A 25 -3.59 8.53 -17.85
N PRO A 26 -3.62 9.36 -18.90
CA PRO A 26 -3.98 8.90 -20.23
C PRO A 26 -3.00 7.79 -20.66
N HIS A 27 -3.54 6.71 -21.18
CA HIS A 27 -2.80 5.53 -21.65
C HIS A 27 -2.35 4.52 -20.59
N MET A 28 -2.82 4.66 -19.35
CA MET A 28 -2.63 3.64 -18.32
C MET A 28 -3.93 2.86 -18.11
N ASP A 29 -4.14 1.85 -18.94
CA ASP A 29 -5.27 0.92 -18.79
C ASP A 29 -4.79 -0.33 -18.05
N GLY A 30 -5.25 -0.53 -16.84
CA GLY A 30 -4.95 -1.75 -16.08
C GLY A 30 -4.85 -1.52 -14.58
N PRO A 31 -4.43 -2.55 -13.83
CA PRO A 31 -4.21 -2.43 -12.39
C PRO A 31 -2.97 -1.60 -12.12
N GLU A 32 -3.19 -0.34 -11.88
CA GLU A 32 -2.14 0.67 -11.71
C GLU A 32 -1.60 0.71 -10.28
N ALA A 33 -2.36 0.16 -9.34
CA ALA A 33 -1.92 0.06 -7.97
C ALA A 33 -0.90 -1.07 -7.83
N ALA A 34 0.37 -0.74 -7.86
CA ALA A 34 1.46 -1.67 -7.65
C ALA A 34 2.24 -1.31 -6.39
N THR A 35 2.46 -2.29 -5.53
CA THR A 35 3.35 -2.15 -4.39
C THR A 35 4.66 -2.86 -4.70
N GLN A 36 5.77 -2.16 -4.46
CA GLN A 36 7.11 -2.71 -4.57
C GLN A 36 7.83 -2.55 -3.23
N VAL A 37 8.54 -3.59 -2.83
CA VAL A 37 9.31 -3.61 -1.58
C VAL A 37 10.75 -3.98 -1.90
N PHE A 38 11.67 -3.14 -1.49
CA PHE A 38 13.10 -3.37 -1.58
C PHE A 38 13.65 -3.58 -0.17
N GLY A 39 14.24 -4.72 0.06
CA GLY A 39 14.80 -5.08 1.36
C GLY A 39 16.16 -5.74 1.24
N THR A 40 16.83 -5.90 2.38
CA THR A 40 18.13 -6.59 2.45
C THR A 40 18.05 -8.08 2.08
N GLY A 41 16.87 -8.69 2.21
CA GLY A 41 16.63 -10.09 1.83
C GLY A 41 16.20 -10.28 0.37
N GLY A 42 15.86 -9.20 -0.34
CA GLY A 42 15.40 -9.29 -1.72
C GLY A 42 14.45 -8.18 -2.13
N TYR A 43 13.84 -8.40 -3.27
CA TYR A 43 12.85 -7.51 -3.87
C TYR A 43 11.52 -8.25 -4.04
N ALA A 44 10.44 -7.58 -3.73
CA ALA A 44 9.11 -8.10 -4.00
C ALA A 44 8.23 -7.04 -4.67
N ARG A 45 7.29 -7.49 -5.49
CA ARG A 45 6.25 -6.62 -6.05
C ARG A 45 4.92 -7.36 -6.13
N MET A 46 3.85 -6.61 -6.04
CA MET A 46 2.52 -7.03 -6.47
C MET A 46 2.33 -6.66 -7.95
N PHE A 47 1.55 -7.40 -8.65
CA PHE A 47 1.05 -7.14 -10.01
C PHE A 47 2.12 -6.87 -11.09
N PRO A 48 2.55 -7.89 -11.80
CA PRO A 48 2.42 -9.31 -11.48
C PRO A 48 3.30 -9.67 -10.28
N THR A 49 2.79 -10.54 -9.43
CA THR A 49 3.50 -10.91 -8.21
C THR A 49 4.82 -11.59 -8.52
N LEU A 50 5.86 -11.09 -7.86
CA LEU A 50 7.23 -11.55 -8.06
C LEU A 50 7.98 -11.37 -6.74
N TYR A 51 8.76 -12.37 -6.36
CA TYR A 51 9.78 -12.27 -5.35
C TYR A 51 11.13 -12.65 -5.96
N VAL A 52 12.13 -11.81 -5.73
CA VAL A 52 13.52 -12.03 -6.16
C VAL A 52 14.40 -12.01 -4.91
N PRO A 53 14.91 -13.15 -4.47
CA PRO A 53 15.82 -13.21 -3.33
C PRO A 53 17.15 -12.50 -3.66
N MET A 54 17.82 -11.99 -2.63
CA MET A 54 19.13 -11.37 -2.77
C MET A 54 20.22 -12.42 -2.99
N SER A 55 20.00 -13.64 -2.56
CA SER A 55 20.94 -14.76 -2.73
C SER A 55 21.04 -15.18 -4.20
N PRO A 56 22.25 -15.24 -4.78
CA PRO A 56 22.42 -15.69 -6.17
C PRO A 56 22.11 -17.20 -6.36
N ASP A 57 22.06 -17.97 -5.28
CA ASP A 57 21.76 -19.39 -5.31
C ASP A 57 20.26 -19.70 -5.31
N GLU A 58 19.45 -18.70 -4.98
CA GLU A 58 17.99 -18.81 -4.95
C GLU A 58 17.38 -18.28 -6.26
N LYS A 59 16.30 -18.92 -6.69
CA LYS A 59 15.60 -18.50 -7.91
C LYS A 59 14.46 -17.56 -7.60
N PRO A 60 14.19 -16.59 -8.50
CA PRO A 60 12.99 -15.79 -8.40
C PRO A 60 11.71 -16.63 -8.41
N GLU A 61 10.80 -16.30 -7.52
CA GLU A 61 9.49 -16.92 -7.42
C GLU A 61 8.43 -16.04 -8.09
N ARG A 62 7.57 -16.67 -8.87
CA ARG A 62 6.44 -16.03 -9.53
C ARG A 62 5.17 -16.79 -9.16
N PRO A 63 4.53 -16.46 -8.02
CA PRO A 63 3.26 -17.07 -7.67
C PRO A 63 2.23 -16.83 -8.78
N THR A 64 1.47 -17.84 -9.11
CA THR A 64 0.39 -17.75 -10.07
C THR A 64 -0.93 -17.62 -9.33
N PHE A 65 -1.70 -16.61 -9.70
CA PHE A 65 -3.06 -16.42 -9.21
C PHE A 65 -4.05 -16.66 -10.36
N PRO A 66 -5.28 -17.09 -10.07
CA PRO A 66 -6.34 -17.10 -11.07
C PRO A 66 -6.50 -15.70 -11.66
N ALA A 67 -6.39 -15.57 -12.97
CA ALA A 67 -6.28 -14.30 -13.70
C ALA A 67 -7.41 -13.28 -13.43
N ARG A 68 -8.58 -13.75 -12.94
CA ARG A 68 -9.71 -12.87 -12.55
C ARG A 68 -9.78 -12.58 -11.06
N GLU A 69 -8.98 -13.27 -10.24
CA GLU A 69 -9.03 -13.12 -8.79
C GLU A 69 -8.00 -12.12 -8.27
N GLU A 70 -6.92 -11.91 -9.02
CA GLU A 70 -5.84 -10.99 -8.68
C GLU A 70 -6.34 -9.53 -8.51
N HIS A 71 -7.40 -9.16 -9.23
CA HIS A 71 -7.98 -7.81 -9.21
C HIS A 71 -9.49 -7.82 -8.97
N CYS A 72 -9.99 -8.78 -8.24
CA CYS A 72 -11.41 -8.86 -7.95
C CYS A 72 -11.80 -7.85 -6.86
N VAL A 73 -12.14 -6.65 -7.27
CA VAL A 73 -12.58 -5.55 -6.39
C VAL A 73 -13.74 -6.00 -5.49
N GLN A 74 -14.69 -6.77 -6.02
CA GLN A 74 -15.81 -7.27 -5.24
C GLN A 74 -15.38 -8.20 -4.10
N ARG A 75 -14.41 -9.08 -4.33
CA ARG A 75 -13.87 -9.96 -3.27
C ARG A 75 -13.12 -9.19 -2.19
N ILE A 76 -12.39 -8.15 -2.58
CA ILE A 76 -11.69 -7.27 -1.63
C ILE A 76 -12.69 -6.61 -0.69
N TYR A 77 -13.74 -6.00 -1.21
CA TYR A 77 -14.77 -5.38 -0.38
C TYR A 77 -15.55 -6.39 0.46
N THR A 78 -15.85 -7.56 -0.10
CA THR A 78 -16.50 -8.64 0.66
C THR A 78 -15.64 -9.08 1.84
N ALA A 79 -14.35 -9.32 1.64
CA ALA A 79 -13.43 -9.70 2.70
C ALA A 79 -13.29 -8.61 3.77
N GLN A 80 -13.29 -7.35 3.38
CA GLN A 80 -13.23 -6.22 4.31
C GLN A 80 -14.48 -6.15 5.21
N ILE A 81 -15.66 -6.31 4.64
CA ILE A 81 -16.91 -6.29 5.39
C ILE A 81 -17.04 -7.53 6.27
N GLN A 82 -16.62 -8.68 5.77
CA GLN A 82 -16.63 -9.93 6.54
C GLN A 82 -15.70 -9.82 7.75
N GLU A 83 -14.49 -9.32 7.57
CA GLU A 83 -13.53 -9.11 8.67
C GLU A 83 -14.12 -8.22 9.77
N LEU A 84 -14.77 -7.13 9.39
CA LEU A 84 -15.44 -6.24 10.36
C LEU A 84 -16.57 -6.96 11.11
N ALA A 85 -17.40 -7.72 10.40
CA ALA A 85 -18.50 -8.47 11.02
C ALA A 85 -17.99 -9.55 11.99
N GLU A 86 -16.94 -10.26 11.64
CA GLU A 86 -16.27 -11.24 12.50
C GLU A 86 -15.66 -10.56 13.74
N ALA A 87 -14.97 -9.44 13.57
CA ALA A 87 -14.40 -8.69 14.69
C ALA A 87 -15.47 -8.25 15.69
N VAL A 88 -16.62 -7.76 15.20
CA VAL A 88 -17.76 -7.39 16.05
C VAL A 88 -18.33 -8.61 16.78
N ALA A 89 -18.53 -9.75 16.08
CA ALA A 89 -19.06 -10.97 16.65
C ALA A 89 -18.14 -11.56 17.73
N GLU A 90 -16.84 -11.44 17.54
CA GLU A 90 -15.80 -11.95 18.46
C GLU A 90 -15.42 -10.96 19.57
N GLY A 91 -15.92 -9.72 19.52
CA GLY A 91 -15.58 -8.66 20.46
C GLY A 91 -14.12 -8.23 20.42
N ARG A 92 -13.47 -8.39 19.28
CA ARG A 92 -12.08 -7.95 19.03
C ARG A 92 -12.03 -6.67 18.19
N GLU A 93 -10.89 -6.03 18.22
CA GLU A 93 -10.65 -4.90 17.33
C GLU A 93 -10.49 -5.37 15.87
N PRO A 94 -11.09 -4.66 14.90
CA PRO A 94 -10.86 -4.93 13.49
C PRO A 94 -9.39 -4.73 13.10
N ALA A 95 -8.89 -5.52 12.16
CA ALA A 95 -7.51 -5.40 11.66
C ALA A 95 -7.20 -3.99 11.12
N ASN A 96 -8.19 -3.36 10.49
CA ASN A 96 -8.12 -1.97 10.04
C ASN A 96 -9.02 -1.09 10.92
N GLY A 97 -8.70 -1.03 12.21
CA GLY A 97 -9.45 -0.26 13.20
C GLY A 97 -9.26 1.26 13.07
N VAL A 98 -9.95 2.00 13.94
CA VAL A 98 -9.96 3.48 13.92
C VAL A 98 -8.57 4.09 14.05
N HIS A 99 -7.66 3.47 14.77
CA HIS A 99 -6.29 3.96 14.94
C HIS A 99 -5.49 3.90 13.62
N VAL A 100 -5.73 2.88 12.77
CA VAL A 100 -5.13 2.82 11.41
C VAL A 100 -5.66 3.95 10.56
N GLY A 101 -6.98 4.18 10.58
CA GLY A 101 -7.59 5.30 9.86
C GLY A 101 -7.06 6.66 10.33
N LEU A 102 -6.89 6.83 11.63
CA LEU A 102 -6.32 8.06 12.20
C LEU A 102 -4.86 8.27 11.77
N ALA A 103 -4.04 7.20 11.74
CA ALA A 103 -2.67 7.28 11.25
C ALA A 103 -2.61 7.73 9.78
N VAL A 104 -3.45 7.15 8.93
CA VAL A 104 -3.56 7.56 7.53
C VAL A 104 -3.93 9.04 7.40
N MET A 105 -4.92 9.50 8.16
CA MET A 105 -5.35 10.91 8.13
C MET A 105 -4.24 11.87 8.59
N ARG A 106 -3.46 11.49 9.61
CA ARG A 106 -2.30 12.29 10.06
C ARG A 106 -1.22 12.38 8.98
N ILE A 107 -0.94 11.29 8.28
CA ILE A 107 0.00 11.28 7.17
C ILE A 107 -0.48 12.21 6.04
N CYS A 108 -1.76 12.14 5.69
CA CYS A 108 -2.33 13.02 4.67
C CYS A 108 -2.22 14.50 5.08
N ASP A 109 -2.60 14.85 6.31
CA ASP A 109 -2.47 16.23 6.82
C ASP A 109 -1.01 16.71 6.78
N ALA A 110 -0.08 15.89 7.24
CA ALA A 110 1.34 16.22 7.20
C ALA A 110 1.86 16.38 5.77
N ALA A 111 1.39 15.59 4.82
CA ALA A 111 1.77 15.72 3.41
C ALA A 111 1.31 17.06 2.83
N TYR A 112 0.08 17.48 3.09
CA TYR A 112 -0.42 18.81 2.67
C TYR A 112 0.36 19.94 3.33
N ARG A 113 0.64 19.84 4.62
CA ARG A 113 1.46 20.83 5.34
C ARG A 113 2.88 20.88 4.80
N SER A 114 3.50 19.73 4.54
CA SER A 114 4.83 19.63 3.94
C SER A 114 4.88 20.34 2.59
N SER A 115 3.89 20.10 1.74
CA SER A 115 3.77 20.78 0.44
C SER A 115 3.60 22.28 0.58
N ALA A 116 2.75 22.73 1.50
CA ALA A 116 2.47 24.16 1.70
C ALA A 116 3.67 24.91 2.33
N GLU A 117 4.37 24.28 3.26
CA GLU A 117 5.46 24.88 4.03
C GLU A 117 6.85 24.66 3.38
N GLY A 118 6.96 23.76 2.39
CA GLY A 118 8.20 23.43 1.70
C GLY A 118 9.25 22.76 2.62
N ARG A 119 8.82 22.03 3.63
CA ARG A 119 9.68 21.35 4.59
C ARG A 119 9.13 20.00 5.04
N VAL A 120 10.00 19.20 5.65
CA VAL A 120 9.60 17.96 6.32
C VAL A 120 8.71 18.28 7.53
N ILE A 121 7.69 17.47 7.74
CA ILE A 121 6.81 17.52 8.90
C ILE A 121 7.00 16.24 9.71
N ASP A 122 7.34 16.39 10.99
CA ASP A 122 7.39 15.27 11.94
C ASP A 122 5.98 14.97 12.46
N LEU A 123 5.69 13.67 12.66
CA LEU A 123 4.38 13.15 13.10
C LEU A 123 4.42 12.63 14.54
#